data_bf682fd7e6490c049f6d1ae85b952aa7
#
_entry.id   bf682fd7e6490c049f6d1ae85b952aa7
#
_cell.length_a   1.000
_cell.length_b   1.000
_cell.length_c   1.000
_cell.angle_alpha   90.00
_cell.angle_beta   90.00
_cell.angle_gamma   90.00
#
_symmetry.space_group_name_H-M   'P 1'
#
loop_
_entity.id
_entity.type
_entity.pdbx_description
1 polymer ?
#
loop_
_entity_poly.entity_id
_entity_poly.type
_entity_poly.pdbx_seq_one_letter_code
_entity_poly.pdbx_strand_id
1 'polypeptide(L)'
;DPPAPDVLNFRRAELLREIMVAYGDENKPVVITESGWNDHPRWTKAVRPGQRIAYTLGALEYAEENWPWAEALCLWAFRYPAPVQSYPDYFTLVGPDFTPKPIYDAVQAWARGMEVGEQ
;
A
#
# COMPACT_ATOMS: atom_id res chain seq x y z
N ASP A 1 11.91 1.69 -4.66
CA ASP A 1 12.56 1.93 -5.97
C ASP A 1 12.18 3.30 -6.49
N PRO A 2 13.08 4.00 -7.22
CA PRO A 2 12.80 5.28 -7.83
C PRO A 2 11.62 5.18 -8.82
N PRO A 3 10.88 6.27 -9.05
CA PRO A 3 9.79 6.26 -10.02
C PRO A 3 10.33 6.13 -11.44
N ALA A 4 9.61 5.36 -12.26
CA ALA A 4 9.92 5.20 -13.68
C ALA A 4 8.61 5.10 -14.49
N PRO A 5 8.52 5.70 -15.68
CA PRO A 5 7.28 5.76 -16.44
C PRO A 5 6.83 4.39 -16.97
N ASP A 6 7.74 3.47 -17.15
CA ASP A 6 7.51 2.13 -17.68
C ASP A 6 7.43 1.04 -16.61
N VAL A 7 7.59 1.39 -15.34
CA VAL A 7 7.55 0.45 -14.22
C VAL A 7 6.41 0.80 -13.28
N LEU A 8 5.53 -0.16 -13.03
CA LEU A 8 4.49 -0.03 -12.03
C LEU A 8 5.10 -0.24 -10.64
N ASN A 9 5.45 0.84 -9.97
CA ASN A 9 5.92 0.82 -8.60
C ASN A 9 5.24 1.89 -7.75
N PHE A 10 5.45 1.82 -6.44
CA PHE A 10 4.78 2.69 -5.48
C PHE A 10 5.06 4.18 -5.74
N ARG A 11 6.32 4.53 -6.01
CA ARG A 11 6.73 5.92 -6.21
C ARG A 11 6.33 6.52 -7.55
N ARG A 12 5.74 5.75 -8.44
CA ARG A 12 5.28 6.25 -9.74
C ARG A 12 4.27 7.40 -9.61
N ALA A 13 3.56 7.49 -8.51
CA ALA A 13 2.67 8.62 -8.20
C ALA A 13 3.40 9.98 -8.22
N GLU A 14 4.70 10.00 -7.95
CA GLU A 14 5.52 11.23 -8.00
C GLU A 14 5.59 11.81 -9.42
N LEU A 15 5.57 10.96 -10.46
CA LEU A 15 5.57 11.42 -11.86
C LEU A 15 4.27 12.14 -12.21
N LEU A 16 3.13 11.65 -11.70
CA LEU A 16 1.85 12.35 -11.84
C LEU A 16 1.89 13.70 -11.11
N ARG A 17 2.44 13.73 -9.91
CA ARG A 17 2.59 14.96 -9.14
C ARG A 17 3.44 16.01 -9.87
N GLU A 18 4.52 15.60 -10.51
CA GLU A 18 5.36 16.50 -11.32
C GLU A 18 4.55 17.16 -12.45
N ILE A 19 3.69 16.38 -13.12
CA ILE A 19 2.80 16.89 -14.16
C ILE A 19 1.80 17.91 -13.58
N MET A 20 1.20 17.60 -12.45
CA MET A 20 0.28 18.52 -11.78
C MET A 20 0.94 19.86 -11.46
N VAL A 21 2.15 19.84 -10.92
CA VAL A 21 2.92 21.04 -10.61
C VAL A 21 3.23 21.83 -11.89
N ALA A 22 3.66 21.15 -12.94
CA ALA A 22 3.98 21.77 -14.22
C ALA A 22 2.77 22.49 -14.86
N TYR A 23 1.56 22.01 -14.60
CA TYR A 23 0.31 22.60 -15.12
C TYR A 23 -0.41 23.50 -14.11
N GLY A 24 0.24 23.87 -13.01
CA GLY A 24 -0.32 24.84 -12.05
C GLY A 24 -1.26 24.26 -10.99
N ASP A 25 -1.30 22.94 -10.84
CA ASP A 25 -2.17 22.24 -9.87
C ASP A 25 -1.44 21.86 -8.57
N GLU A 26 -0.34 22.54 -8.26
CA GLU A 26 0.46 22.26 -7.05
C GLU A 26 -0.31 22.41 -5.73
N ASN A 27 -1.36 23.26 -5.71
CA ASN A 27 -2.19 23.46 -4.52
C ASN A 27 -3.31 22.41 -4.36
N LYS A 28 -3.46 21.50 -5.33
CA LYS A 28 -4.44 20.43 -5.25
C LYS A 28 -3.85 19.20 -4.57
N PRO A 29 -4.53 18.65 -3.55
CA PRO A 29 -4.08 17.41 -2.94
C PRO A 29 -4.32 16.21 -3.85
N VAL A 30 -3.59 15.13 -3.59
CA VAL A 30 -3.76 13.84 -4.26
C VAL A 30 -4.27 12.83 -3.24
N VAL A 31 -5.26 12.04 -3.64
CA VAL A 31 -5.72 10.86 -2.90
C VAL A 31 -5.31 9.62 -3.69
N ILE A 32 -4.52 8.75 -3.08
CA ILE A 32 -4.17 7.46 -3.64
C ILE A 32 -5.23 6.46 -3.18
N THR A 33 -6.10 6.07 -4.10
CA THR A 33 -7.28 5.27 -3.79
C THR A 33 -7.01 3.78 -3.69
N GLU A 34 -5.96 3.31 -4.35
CA GLU A 34 -5.59 1.89 -4.38
C GLU A 34 -4.07 1.75 -4.34
N SER A 35 -3.57 1.05 -3.34
CA SER A 35 -2.15 0.77 -3.15
C SER A 35 -1.99 -0.54 -2.41
N GLY A 36 -0.90 -1.25 -2.65
CA GLY A 36 -0.58 -2.45 -1.90
C GLY A 36 0.18 -3.49 -2.72
N TRP A 37 0.51 -4.57 -2.06
CA TRP A 37 1.23 -5.70 -2.64
C TRP A 37 0.41 -6.99 -2.45
N ASN A 38 0.61 -7.93 -3.37
CA ASN A 38 0.00 -9.25 -3.34
C ASN A 38 1.03 -10.27 -2.86
N ASP A 39 0.64 -11.19 -2.01
CA ASP A 39 1.51 -12.25 -1.50
C ASP A 39 1.07 -13.67 -1.91
N HIS A 40 0.38 -13.79 -3.05
CA HIS A 40 -0.04 -15.08 -3.57
C HIS A 40 1.15 -16.01 -3.79
N PRO A 41 1.13 -17.24 -3.27
CA PRO A 41 2.31 -18.11 -3.23
C PRO A 41 2.80 -18.59 -4.60
N ARG A 42 1.95 -18.48 -5.64
CA ARG A 42 2.27 -18.97 -6.99
C ARG A 42 2.28 -17.90 -8.07
N TRP A 43 2.04 -16.64 -7.72
CA TRP A 43 2.11 -15.56 -8.70
C TRP A 43 3.53 -15.01 -8.78
N THR A 44 4.09 -14.98 -10.00
CA THR A 44 5.49 -14.61 -10.21
C THR A 44 5.82 -13.15 -9.85
N LYS A 45 4.82 -12.27 -9.83
CA LYS A 45 4.97 -10.87 -9.44
C LYS A 45 4.61 -10.61 -7.98
N ALA A 46 4.18 -11.63 -7.25
CA ALA A 46 3.87 -11.50 -5.84
C ALA A 46 5.14 -11.38 -5.00
N VAL A 47 4.99 -10.78 -3.84
CA VAL A 47 6.02 -10.73 -2.81
C VAL A 47 5.76 -11.80 -1.75
N ARG A 48 6.73 -12.08 -0.90
CA ARG A 48 6.52 -12.96 0.25
C ARG A 48 5.70 -12.24 1.33
N PRO A 49 4.97 -12.97 2.20
CA PRO A 49 4.14 -12.34 3.24
C PRO A 49 4.88 -11.33 4.12
N GLY A 50 6.10 -11.65 4.55
CA GLY A 50 6.93 -10.71 5.32
C GLY A 50 7.35 -9.47 4.52
N GLN A 51 7.61 -9.62 3.23
CA GLN A 51 7.89 -8.49 2.34
C GLN A 51 6.65 -7.61 2.12
N ARG A 52 5.47 -8.23 2.02
CA ARG A 52 4.21 -7.48 1.90
C ARG A 52 4.03 -6.55 3.09
N ILE A 53 4.27 -7.03 4.30
CA ILE A 53 4.21 -6.21 5.51
C ILE A 53 5.26 -5.10 5.46
N ALA A 54 6.52 -5.45 5.25
CA ALA A 54 7.62 -4.47 5.23
C ALA A 54 7.42 -3.39 4.17
N TYR A 55 7.00 -3.76 2.96
CA TYR A 55 6.77 -2.81 1.88
C TYR A 55 5.56 -1.91 2.15
N THR A 56 4.51 -2.46 2.73
CA THR A 56 3.31 -1.69 3.08
C THR A 56 3.63 -0.64 4.14
N LEU A 57 4.29 -1.03 5.23
CA LEU A 57 4.70 -0.08 6.27
C LEU A 57 5.69 0.94 5.73
N GLY A 58 6.69 0.51 4.95
CA GLY A 58 7.64 1.41 4.33
C GLY A 58 6.99 2.41 3.37
N ALA A 59 5.93 2.00 2.67
CA ALA A 59 5.17 2.91 1.80
C ALA A 59 4.40 3.96 2.61
N LEU A 60 3.78 3.58 3.72
CA LEU A 60 3.07 4.50 4.60
C LEU A 60 4.05 5.53 5.20
N GLU A 61 5.17 5.08 5.73
CA GLU A 61 6.21 5.95 6.28
C GLU A 61 6.78 6.89 5.21
N TYR A 62 7.11 6.35 4.05
CA TYR A 62 7.66 7.13 2.95
C TYR A 62 6.69 8.24 2.50
N ALA A 63 5.41 7.91 2.36
CA ALA A 63 4.40 8.90 1.98
C ALA A 63 4.23 9.99 3.05
N GLU A 64 4.22 9.61 4.31
CA GLU A 64 4.13 10.56 5.43
C GLU A 64 5.31 11.52 5.45
N GLU A 65 6.51 11.02 5.24
CA GLU A 65 7.75 11.82 5.27
C GLU A 65 7.98 12.65 4.02
N ASN A 66 7.58 12.17 2.83
CA ASN A 66 8.02 12.73 1.55
C ASN A 66 6.89 13.30 0.70
N TRP A 67 5.61 12.98 0.96
CA TRP A 67 4.48 13.40 0.14
C TRP A 67 3.48 14.29 0.89
N PRO A 68 3.86 15.54 1.22
CA PRO A 68 2.94 16.47 1.91
C PRO A 68 1.70 16.80 1.07
N TRP A 69 1.77 16.54 -0.23
CA TRP A 69 0.68 16.72 -1.19
C TRP A 69 -0.29 15.53 -1.23
N ALA A 70 0.04 14.41 -0.61
CA ALA A 70 -0.84 13.25 -0.53
C ALA A 70 -1.73 13.38 0.71
N GLU A 71 -3.02 13.61 0.49
CA GLU A 71 -4.00 13.76 1.57
C GLU A 71 -4.37 12.43 2.20
N ALA A 72 -4.43 11.38 1.38
CA ALA A 72 -4.73 10.02 1.84
C ALA A 72 -4.04 8.98 0.96
N LEU A 73 -3.65 7.87 1.59
CA LEU A 73 -3.16 6.67 0.94
C LEU A 73 -4.01 5.49 1.40
N CYS A 74 -4.81 4.96 0.47
CA CYS A 74 -5.72 3.87 0.74
C CYS A 74 -5.11 2.54 0.33
N LEU A 75 -5.14 1.58 1.22
CA LEU A 75 -4.65 0.23 0.94
C LEU A 75 -5.74 -0.61 0.27
N TRP A 76 -5.41 -1.27 -0.81
CA TRP A 76 -6.26 -2.26 -1.45
C TRP A 76 -5.87 -3.66 -0.92
N ALA A 77 -6.75 -4.40 -0.21
CA ALA A 77 -8.05 -3.96 0.24
C ALA A 77 -8.34 -4.57 1.63
N PHE A 78 -9.22 -3.94 2.39
CA PHE A 78 -9.64 -4.51 3.67
C PHE A 78 -10.25 -5.91 3.47
N ARG A 79 -11.34 -5.98 2.72
CA ARG A 79 -11.97 -7.23 2.27
C ARG A 79 -12.89 -6.94 1.08
N TYR A 80 -13.01 -7.91 0.16
CA TYR A 80 -14.02 -7.89 -0.88
C TYR A 80 -14.36 -9.34 -1.29
N PRO A 81 -15.51 -9.57 -1.96
CA PRO A 81 -15.99 -10.93 -2.23
C PRO A 81 -15.16 -11.61 -3.33
N ALA A 82 -14.08 -12.25 -2.92
CA ALA A 82 -13.27 -13.09 -3.77
C ALA A 82 -13.21 -14.50 -3.17
N PRO A 83 -13.12 -15.55 -3.98
CA PRO A 83 -12.91 -16.89 -3.48
C PRO A 83 -11.65 -16.97 -2.61
N VAL A 84 -11.74 -17.72 -1.53
CA VAL A 84 -10.59 -17.94 -0.64
C VAL A 84 -9.44 -18.57 -1.42
N GLN A 85 -8.22 -18.07 -1.17
CA GLN A 85 -6.98 -18.49 -1.86
C GLN A 85 -6.94 -18.20 -3.37
N SER A 86 -7.89 -17.45 -3.90
CA SER A 86 -7.77 -16.88 -5.24
C SER A 86 -6.77 -15.71 -5.23
N TYR A 87 -6.25 -15.35 -6.41
CA TYR A 87 -5.32 -14.23 -6.54
C TYR A 87 -5.81 -12.94 -5.83
N PRO A 88 -7.07 -12.49 -5.99
CA PRO A 88 -7.52 -11.28 -5.31
C PRO A 88 -7.56 -11.38 -3.79
N ASP A 89 -7.77 -12.56 -3.23
CA ASP A 89 -7.80 -12.78 -1.78
C ASP A 89 -6.48 -12.38 -1.10
N TYR A 90 -5.36 -12.49 -1.80
CA TYR A 90 -4.04 -12.17 -1.27
C TYR A 90 -3.69 -10.66 -1.26
N PHE A 91 -4.63 -9.81 -1.65
CA PHE A 91 -4.57 -8.37 -1.39
C PHE A 91 -5.25 -7.97 -0.09
N THR A 92 -6.08 -8.84 0.49
CA THR A 92 -6.93 -8.48 1.62
C THR A 92 -6.17 -8.44 2.94
N LEU A 93 -6.67 -7.60 3.87
CA LEU A 93 -6.11 -7.45 5.20
C LEU A 93 -6.72 -8.43 6.20
N VAL A 94 -7.93 -8.90 5.90
CA VAL A 94 -8.66 -9.85 6.76
C VAL A 94 -9.20 -11.02 5.92
N GLY A 95 -9.48 -12.12 6.58
CA GLY A 95 -10.13 -13.28 5.99
C GLY A 95 -11.63 -13.07 5.73
N PRO A 96 -12.32 -14.08 5.13
CA PRO A 96 -13.75 -13.98 4.83
C PRO A 96 -14.65 -13.80 6.05
N ASP A 97 -14.20 -14.26 7.20
CA ASP A 97 -14.86 -14.13 8.51
C ASP A 97 -14.37 -12.89 9.30
N PHE A 98 -13.62 -11.99 8.64
CA PHE A 98 -12.99 -10.81 9.22
C PHE A 98 -11.89 -11.12 10.26
N THR A 99 -11.38 -12.33 10.29
CA THR A 99 -10.18 -12.65 11.10
C THR A 99 -8.98 -11.87 10.55
N PRO A 100 -8.29 -11.07 11.38
CA PRO A 100 -7.12 -10.30 10.93
C PRO A 100 -6.01 -11.20 10.41
N LYS A 101 -5.43 -10.81 9.27
CA LYS A 101 -4.16 -11.35 8.80
C LYS A 101 -3.01 -10.62 9.48
N PRO A 102 -1.78 -11.18 9.50
CA PRO A 102 -0.64 -10.48 10.13
C PRO A 102 -0.41 -9.06 9.63
N ILE A 103 -0.66 -8.79 8.35
CA ILE A 103 -0.56 -7.43 7.80
C ILE A 103 -1.56 -6.44 8.43
N TYR A 104 -2.76 -6.91 8.77
CA TYR A 104 -3.73 -6.05 9.46
C TYR A 104 -3.17 -5.60 10.81
N ASP A 105 -2.65 -6.53 11.60
CA ASP A 105 -2.08 -6.21 12.91
C ASP A 105 -0.88 -5.27 12.79
N ALA A 106 -0.04 -5.46 11.79
CA ALA A 106 1.13 -4.61 11.54
C ALA A 106 0.72 -3.18 11.17
N VAL A 107 -0.25 -3.02 10.28
CA VAL A 107 -0.76 -1.69 9.89
C VAL A 107 -1.46 -1.01 11.06
N GLN A 108 -2.23 -1.74 11.85
CA GLN A 108 -2.88 -1.21 13.04
C GLN A 108 -1.86 -0.72 14.07
N ALA A 109 -0.81 -1.50 14.33
CA ALA A 109 0.26 -1.11 15.24
C ALA A 109 0.98 0.16 14.74
N TRP A 110 1.31 0.23 13.47
CA TRP A 110 1.91 1.42 12.86
C TRP A 110 1.00 2.65 13.03
N ALA A 111 -0.29 2.51 12.73
CA ALA A 111 -1.25 3.61 12.83
C ALA A 111 -1.44 4.12 14.26
N ARG A 112 -1.18 3.27 15.25
CA ARG A 112 -1.20 3.64 16.68
C ARG A 112 0.14 4.17 17.20
N GLY A 113 1.16 4.29 16.36
CA GLY A 113 2.49 4.69 16.75
C GLY A 113 3.24 3.64 17.57
N MET A 114 2.86 2.36 17.46
CA MET A 114 3.55 1.24 18.12
C MET A 114 4.64 0.70 17.21
N GLU A 115 5.83 0.43 17.76
CA GLU A 115 6.86 -0.26 17.00
C GLU A 115 6.44 -1.71 16.70
N VAL A 116 6.61 -2.12 15.43
CA VAL A 116 6.32 -3.49 15.00
C VAL A 116 7.42 -4.41 15.57
N GLY A 117 7.08 -5.22 16.56
CA GLY A 117 8.01 -6.14 17.21
C GLY A 117 8.20 -5.96 18.71
N GLU A 118 7.69 -4.89 19.30
CA GLU A 118 7.58 -4.72 20.74
C GLU A 118 6.23 -5.28 21.24
N GLN A 119 6.17 -6.59 21.32
CA GLN A 119 5.07 -7.26 22.04
C GLN A 119 5.64 -8.07 23.19
#